data_7c87ad7bb353179ffb3f3f3150a338da
#
_entry.id   7c87ad7bb353179ffb3f3f3150a338da
#
_cell.length_a   1.000
_cell.length_b   1.000
_cell.length_c   1.000
_cell.angle_alpha   90.00
_cell.angle_beta   90.00
_cell.angle_gamma   90.00
#
_symmetry.space_group_name_H-M   'P 1'
#
loop_
_entity.id
_entity.type
_entity.pdbx_description
1 polymer ?
#
loop_
_entity_poly.entity_id
_entity_poly.type
_entity_poly.pdbx_seq_one_letter_code
_entity_poly.pdbx_strand_id
1 'polypeptide(L)'
;MSQPMTLLMLIVLVVAMIGHYLSQKALLAKGWREMDPGPIIKRLLINGTVLFIIALVALTSAEFPYGLVGILLFIEGAVCVAFAKKLRNKGR
;
A
#
# COMPACT_ATOMS: atom_id res chain seq x y z
N MET A 1 8.51 -11.14 22.25
CA MET A 1 7.20 -10.49 22.30
C MET A 1 6.15 -11.50 22.72
N SER A 2 5.22 -11.16 23.60
CA SER A 2 4.16 -12.09 24.01
C SER A 2 3.17 -12.30 22.88
N GLN A 3 2.53 -13.48 22.83
CA GLN A 3 1.54 -13.79 21.80
C GLN A 3 0.39 -12.78 21.75
N PRO A 4 -0.19 -12.32 22.89
CA PRO A 4 -1.25 -11.31 22.84
C PRO A 4 -0.81 -10.01 22.18
N MET A 5 0.43 -9.58 22.42
CA MET A 5 0.98 -8.36 21.79
C MET A 5 1.16 -8.54 20.29
N THR A 6 1.64 -9.70 19.86
CA THR A 6 1.80 -10.01 18.44
C THR A 6 0.44 -10.03 17.74
N LEU A 7 -0.55 -10.67 18.36
CA LEU A 7 -1.90 -10.74 17.80
C LEU A 7 -2.51 -9.35 17.68
N LEU A 8 -2.39 -8.52 18.72
CA LEU A 8 -2.89 -7.15 18.69
C LEU A 8 -2.24 -6.34 17.58
N MET A 9 -0.92 -6.47 17.43
CA MET A 9 -0.19 -5.77 16.36
C MET A 9 -0.67 -6.19 14.98
N LEU A 10 -0.91 -7.49 14.76
CA LEU A 10 -1.41 -7.98 13.48
C LEU A 10 -2.82 -7.45 13.18
N ILE A 11 -3.69 -7.40 14.20
CA ILE A 11 -5.04 -6.86 14.03
C ILE A 11 -4.98 -5.37 13.64
N VAL A 12 -4.16 -4.58 14.33
CA VAL A 12 -3.98 -3.16 14.03
C VAL A 12 -3.44 -2.98 12.60
N LEU A 13 -2.46 -3.82 12.23
CA LEU A 13 -1.89 -3.77 10.88
C LEU A 13 -2.94 -4.05 9.81
N VAL A 14 -3.76 -5.09 10.00
CA VAL A 14 -4.82 -5.45 9.03
C VAL A 14 -5.83 -4.31 8.90
N VAL A 15 -6.26 -3.73 10.01
CA VAL A 15 -7.19 -2.60 10.00
C VAL A 15 -6.58 -1.40 9.27
N ALA A 16 -5.31 -1.10 9.54
CA ALA A 16 -4.60 -0.01 8.88
C ALA A 16 -4.48 -0.25 7.37
N MET A 17 -4.21 -1.49 6.97
CA MET A 17 -4.10 -1.86 5.56
C MET A 17 -5.44 -1.72 4.83
N ILE A 18 -6.52 -2.14 5.46
CA ILE A 18 -7.86 -1.99 4.90
C ILE A 18 -8.16 -0.49 4.70
N GLY A 19 -7.91 0.33 5.72
CA GLY A 19 -8.09 1.78 5.63
C GLY A 19 -7.24 2.40 4.53
N HIS A 20 -5.99 1.99 4.43
CA HIS A 20 -5.08 2.47 3.38
C HIS A 20 -5.58 2.06 1.99
N TYR A 21 -6.01 0.81 1.83
CA TYR A 21 -6.56 0.33 0.56
C TYR A 21 -7.79 1.14 0.15
N LEU A 22 -8.72 1.38 1.08
CA LEU A 22 -9.92 2.17 0.79
C LEU A 22 -9.56 3.61 0.42
N SER A 23 -8.55 4.18 1.09
CA SER A 23 -8.04 5.51 0.77
C SER A 23 -7.46 5.57 -0.64
N GLN A 24 -6.66 4.58 -1.02
CA GLN A 24 -6.08 4.51 -2.36
C GLN A 24 -7.15 4.29 -3.42
N LYS A 25 -8.16 3.48 -3.11
CA LYS A 25 -9.29 3.26 -4.01
C LYS A 25 -10.08 4.56 -4.22
N ALA A 26 -10.25 5.36 -3.17
CA ALA A 26 -10.89 6.67 -3.28
C ALA A 26 -10.08 7.62 -4.17
N LEU A 27 -8.75 7.61 -4.05
CA LEU A 27 -7.87 8.38 -4.92
C LEU A 27 -7.99 7.94 -6.38
N LEU A 28 -8.08 6.63 -6.61
CA LEU A 28 -8.28 6.09 -7.95
C LEU A 28 -9.60 6.61 -8.54
N ALA A 29 -10.69 6.56 -7.78
CA ALA A 29 -11.99 7.03 -8.23
C ALA A 29 -11.97 8.53 -8.53
N LYS A 30 -11.30 9.31 -7.68
CA LYS A 30 -11.13 10.74 -7.89
C LYS A 30 -10.34 11.02 -9.17
N GLY A 31 -9.22 10.33 -9.37
CA GLY A 31 -8.40 10.48 -10.57
C GLY A 31 -9.12 10.06 -11.83
N TRP A 32 -9.98 9.06 -11.72
CA TRP A 32 -10.76 8.59 -12.86
C TRP A 32 -11.72 9.65 -13.37
N ARG A 33 -12.22 10.51 -12.47
CA ARG A 33 -13.16 11.59 -12.82
C ARG A 33 -12.46 12.88 -13.23
N GLU A 34 -11.16 13.00 -12.94
CA GLU A 34 -10.40 14.21 -13.27
C GLU A 34 -9.96 14.20 -14.73
N MET A 35 -9.89 15.38 -15.35
CA MET A 35 -9.39 15.53 -16.70
C MET A 35 -7.89 15.29 -16.78
N ASP A 36 -7.16 15.68 -15.72
CA ASP A 36 -5.73 15.47 -15.61
C ASP A 36 -5.41 14.70 -14.33
N PRO A 37 -5.29 13.35 -14.40
CA PRO A 37 -4.97 12.54 -13.23
C PRO A 37 -3.48 12.52 -12.88
N GLY A 38 -2.63 13.27 -13.57
CA GLY A 38 -1.19 13.27 -13.35
C GLY A 38 -0.76 13.42 -11.91
N PRO A 39 -1.25 14.43 -11.17
CA PRO A 39 -0.90 14.59 -9.75
C PRO A 39 -1.30 13.41 -8.89
N ILE A 40 -2.43 12.78 -9.17
CA ILE A 40 -2.92 11.62 -8.42
C ILE A 40 -2.07 10.39 -8.75
N ILE A 41 -1.72 10.20 -10.02
CA ILE A 41 -0.80 9.13 -10.46
C ILE A 41 0.52 9.25 -9.72
N LYS A 42 1.09 10.45 -9.66
CA LYS A 42 2.34 10.72 -8.96
C LYS A 42 2.23 10.36 -7.49
N ARG A 43 1.13 10.75 -6.84
CA ARG A 43 0.89 10.45 -5.43
C ARG A 43 0.82 8.95 -5.18
N LEU A 44 0.11 8.20 -6.02
CA LEU A 44 0.01 6.75 -5.92
C LEU A 44 1.37 6.08 -6.11
N LEU A 45 2.16 6.54 -7.07
CA LEU A 45 3.50 6.00 -7.32
C LEU A 45 4.43 6.26 -6.15
N ILE A 46 4.38 7.45 -5.56
CA ILE A 46 5.20 7.77 -4.39
C ILE A 46 4.81 6.87 -3.22
N ASN A 47 3.51 6.72 -2.94
CA ASN A 47 3.04 5.85 -1.87
C ASN A 47 3.47 4.41 -2.09
N GLY A 48 3.34 3.90 -3.32
CA GLY A 48 3.76 2.54 -3.66
C GLY A 48 5.25 2.33 -3.46
N THR A 49 6.07 3.28 -3.90
CA THR A 49 7.52 3.22 -3.74
C THR A 49 7.92 3.21 -2.27
N VAL A 50 7.32 4.09 -1.46
CA VAL A 50 7.59 4.13 -0.01
C VAL A 50 7.23 2.80 0.64
N LEU A 51 6.08 2.23 0.28
CA LEU A 51 5.65 0.93 0.82
C LEU A 51 6.60 -0.18 0.41
N PHE A 52 7.10 -0.20 -0.83
CA PHE A 52 8.08 -1.19 -1.25
C PHE A 52 9.39 -1.08 -0.47
N ILE A 53 9.86 0.13 -0.21
CA ILE A 53 11.09 0.35 0.56
C ILE A 53 10.90 -0.18 1.98
N ILE A 54 9.79 0.17 2.64
CA ILE A 54 9.48 -0.31 3.98
C ILE A 54 9.33 -1.83 3.98
N ALA A 55 8.69 -2.40 2.97
CA ALA A 55 8.51 -3.83 2.83
C ALA A 55 9.84 -4.56 2.73
N LEU A 56 10.79 -4.04 1.93
CA LEU A 56 12.11 -4.63 1.79
C LEU A 56 12.86 -4.61 3.12
N VAL A 57 12.81 -3.50 3.85
CA VAL A 57 13.43 -3.41 5.17
C VAL A 57 12.83 -4.43 6.13
N ALA A 58 11.50 -4.56 6.14
CA ALA A 58 10.82 -5.53 7.01
C ALA A 58 11.17 -6.97 6.63
N LEU A 59 11.26 -7.27 5.33
CA LEU A 59 11.60 -8.61 4.86
C LEU A 59 13.03 -9.02 5.20
N THR A 60 13.95 -8.07 5.28
CA THR A 60 15.34 -8.38 5.66
C THR A 60 15.49 -8.78 7.12
N SER A 61 14.49 -8.47 7.96
CA SER A 61 14.53 -8.84 9.37
C SER A 61 14.44 -10.35 9.60
N ALA A 62 13.77 -11.09 8.71
CA ALA A 62 13.61 -12.55 8.78
C ALA A 62 12.94 -13.06 10.05
N GLU A 63 12.54 -12.20 10.97
CA GLU A 63 11.85 -12.60 12.21
C GLU A 63 10.35 -12.43 12.08
N PHE A 64 9.60 -13.38 12.65
CA PHE A 64 8.16 -13.21 12.78
C PHE A 64 7.89 -12.19 13.88
N PRO A 65 6.99 -11.21 13.72
CA PRO A 65 6.05 -11.05 12.59
C PRO A 65 6.53 -10.13 11.46
N TYR A 66 7.79 -9.68 11.47
CA TYR A 66 8.27 -8.66 10.51
C TYR A 66 8.25 -9.16 9.06
N GLY A 67 8.52 -10.45 8.84
CA GLY A 67 8.42 -11.03 7.51
C GLY A 67 7.00 -10.94 6.96
N LEU A 68 6.00 -11.23 7.80
CA LEU A 68 4.59 -11.12 7.41
C LEU A 68 4.21 -9.67 7.13
N VAL A 69 4.66 -8.74 7.96
CA VAL A 69 4.44 -7.31 7.75
C VAL A 69 5.01 -6.88 6.40
N GLY A 70 6.21 -7.34 6.10
CA GLY A 70 6.86 -7.01 4.82
C GLY A 70 6.08 -7.52 3.62
N ILE A 71 5.57 -8.75 3.69
CA ILE A 71 4.75 -9.33 2.61
C ILE A 71 3.47 -8.51 2.40
N LEU A 72 2.79 -8.17 3.50
CA LEU A 72 1.56 -7.39 3.42
C LEU A 72 1.79 -5.99 2.85
N LEU A 73 2.86 -5.33 3.28
CA LEU A 73 3.22 -4.00 2.76
C LEU A 73 3.63 -4.07 1.28
N PHE A 74 4.29 -5.16 0.87
CA PHE A 74 4.65 -5.37 -0.52
C PHE A 74 3.39 -5.46 -1.41
N ILE A 75 2.39 -6.24 -0.95
CA ILE A 75 1.11 -6.37 -1.65
C ILE A 75 0.43 -5.00 -1.76
N GLU A 76 0.41 -4.24 -0.68
CA GLU A 76 -0.21 -2.91 -0.65
C GLU A 76 0.49 -1.95 -1.62
N GLY A 77 1.82 -1.99 -1.66
CA GLY A 77 2.60 -1.19 -2.62
C GLY A 77 2.28 -1.57 -4.06
N ALA A 78 2.14 -2.87 -4.33
CA ALA A 78 1.77 -3.35 -5.66
C ALA A 78 0.38 -2.85 -6.08
N VAL A 79 -0.57 -2.81 -5.14
CA VAL A 79 -1.91 -2.27 -5.38
C VAL A 79 -1.83 -0.79 -5.76
N CYS A 80 -1.04 0.00 -5.03
CA CYS A 80 -0.87 1.44 -5.33
C CYS A 80 -0.31 1.65 -6.73
N VAL A 81 0.71 0.88 -7.11
CA VAL A 81 1.33 0.97 -8.44
C VAL A 81 0.34 0.55 -9.52
N ALA A 82 -0.44 -0.51 -9.27
CA ALA A 82 -1.45 -0.97 -10.20
C ALA A 82 -2.53 0.10 -10.44
N PHE A 83 -2.96 0.78 -9.38
CA PHE A 83 -3.92 1.87 -9.50
C PHE A 83 -3.35 3.04 -10.30
N ALA A 84 -2.08 3.40 -10.06
CA ALA A 84 -1.40 4.45 -10.80
C ALA A 84 -1.34 4.10 -12.29
N LYS A 85 -1.00 2.85 -12.62
CA LYS A 85 -0.95 2.37 -14.00
C LYS A 85 -2.34 2.43 -14.65
N LYS A 86 -3.37 2.06 -13.91
CA LYS A 86 -4.74 2.11 -14.40
C LYS A 86 -5.16 3.52 -14.77
N LEU A 87 -4.84 4.51 -13.93
CA LEU A 87 -5.11 5.91 -14.21
C LEU A 87 -4.31 6.42 -15.41
N ARG A 88 -3.06 6.00 -15.51
CA ARG A 88 -2.21 6.37 -16.62
C ARG A 88 -2.79 5.89 -17.95
N ASN A 89 -3.33 4.68 -17.97
CA ASN A 89 -3.92 4.10 -19.18
C ASN A 89 -5.26 4.71 -19.55
N LYS A 90 -5.92 5.38 -18.62
CA LYS A 90 -7.18 6.07 -18.89
C LYS A 90 -7.03 7.14 -19.96
N GLY A 91 -5.89 7.81 -20.02
CA GLY A 91 -5.62 8.90 -20.95
C GLY A 91 -5.28 8.45 -22.38
N ARG A 92 -5.30 7.14 -22.61
CA ARG A 92 -4.96 6.56 -23.91
C ARG A 92 -6.25 5.99 -24.57
#